data_09926b76f69c27346bbdc77b6d92c8f1
#
_entry.id   09926b76f69c27346bbdc77b6d92c8f1
#
_cell.length_a   1.000
_cell.length_b   1.000
_cell.length_c   1.000
_cell.angle_alpha   90.00
_cell.angle_beta   90.00
_cell.angle_gamma   90.00
#
_symmetry.space_group_name_H-M   'P 1'
#
loop_
_entity.id
_entity.type
_entity.pdbx_description
1 polymer ?
#
loop_
_entity_poly.entity_id
_entity_poly.type
_entity_poly.pdbx_seq_one_letter_code
_entity_poly.pdbx_strand_id
1 'polypeptide(L)'
;REFADRLENCDDFDAAYTGAPVANGTIGILPWKEPFSVKHLILNHIFEYSEKKGVNRVIAGINPMVMTMMVDDQQVTSTNIAKWNQEIDMRHARHNSQFLACGKVDVRYTIVALRNMPYAAMMRITVKARQDASVALANTMNIPSDDYRDGSTCTAYKLRIEKGFKPALKACAETSHGRYKAVAEALFVPEKGAWAVQPPNGGTAQTATIHFARHKRVHHA
;
A
#
# COMPACT_ATOMS: atom_id res chain seq x y z
N ARG A 1 24.53 6.54 25.46
CA ARG A 1 24.06 5.53 24.49
C ARG A 1 22.96 6.21 23.69
N GLU A 2 23.22 6.56 22.44
CA GLU A 2 22.15 6.90 21.50
C GLU A 2 21.30 5.63 21.29
N PHE A 3 20.04 5.69 21.63
CA PHE A 3 19.10 4.63 21.25
C PHE A 3 18.90 4.72 19.73
N ALA A 4 18.99 3.59 19.05
CA ALA A 4 18.68 3.52 17.66
C ALA A 4 17.17 3.79 17.45
N ASP A 5 16.84 4.93 16.84
CA ASP A 5 15.45 5.31 16.54
C ASP A 5 14.91 4.53 15.32
N ARG A 6 15.69 3.59 14.76
CA ARG A 6 15.42 2.89 13.53
C ARG A 6 15.74 1.40 13.64
N LEU A 7 14.87 0.61 13.05
CA LEU A 7 15.10 -0.81 12.77
C LEU A 7 15.09 -1.00 11.26
N GLU A 8 16.09 -1.69 10.75
CA GLU A 8 16.27 -1.92 9.31
C GLU A 8 16.26 -3.42 8.99
N ASN A 9 15.73 -3.77 7.83
CA ASN A 9 15.80 -5.10 7.24
C ASN A 9 16.17 -4.96 5.76
N CYS A 10 17.25 -5.60 5.36
CA CYS A 10 17.82 -5.47 4.01
C CYS A 10 17.89 -6.83 3.33
N ASP A 11 17.54 -6.83 2.03
CA ASP A 11 17.83 -7.90 1.04
C ASP A 11 17.46 -9.35 1.41
N ASP A 12 16.68 -9.56 2.47
CA ASP A 12 16.27 -10.89 2.91
C ASP A 12 14.76 -11.08 2.71
N PHE A 13 14.40 -11.78 1.64
CA PHE A 13 13.01 -12.14 1.33
C PHE A 13 12.61 -13.53 1.87
N ASP A 14 13.58 -14.35 2.29
CA ASP A 14 13.36 -15.75 2.65
C ASP A 14 13.15 -15.95 4.15
N ALA A 15 13.65 -15.04 4.97
CA ALA A 15 13.47 -15.12 6.41
C ALA A 15 11.98 -15.01 6.82
N ALA A 16 11.65 -15.63 7.93
CA ALA A 16 10.36 -15.46 8.57
C ALA A 16 10.14 -13.97 8.92
N TYR A 17 9.41 -13.27 8.08
CA TYR A 17 9.18 -11.84 8.23
C TYR A 17 8.03 -11.56 9.18
N THR A 18 8.34 -10.89 10.28
CA THR A 18 7.36 -10.37 11.24
C THR A 18 7.32 -8.86 11.14
N GLY A 19 6.75 -8.31 10.07
CA GLY A 19 6.79 -6.89 9.77
C GLY A 19 6.47 -5.98 10.95
N ALA A 20 7.11 -4.81 11.00
CA ALA A 20 6.86 -3.80 12.01
C ALA A 20 5.62 -2.97 11.61
N PRO A 21 4.55 -2.95 12.43
CA PRO A 21 3.36 -2.19 12.13
C PRO A 21 3.56 -0.69 12.37
N VAL A 22 2.86 0.14 11.60
CA VAL A 22 2.63 1.55 11.93
C VAL A 22 1.18 1.73 12.34
N ALA A 23 0.94 2.45 13.42
CA ALA A 23 -0.39 2.62 13.98
C ALA A 23 -0.55 4.00 14.64
N ASN A 24 -1.81 4.44 14.78
CA ASN A 24 -2.16 5.67 15.49
C ASN A 24 -3.15 5.46 16.65
N GLY A 25 -3.38 4.20 17.02
CA GLY A 25 -4.36 3.80 18.05
C GLY A 25 -5.74 3.46 17.48
N THR A 26 -6.09 3.95 16.29
CA THR A 26 -7.38 3.68 15.61
C THR A 26 -7.22 2.72 14.45
N ILE A 27 -6.19 2.92 13.64
CA ILE A 27 -5.80 2.01 12.57
C ILE A 27 -4.39 1.49 12.79
N GLY A 28 -4.18 0.24 12.39
CA GLY A 28 -2.88 -0.41 12.33
C GLY A 28 -2.62 -0.94 10.92
N ILE A 29 -1.43 -0.71 10.41
CA ILE A 29 -1.01 -1.12 9.08
C ILE A 29 0.21 -2.00 9.24
N LEU A 30 0.19 -3.19 8.67
CA LEU A 30 1.31 -4.11 8.66
C LEU A 30 1.91 -4.16 7.25
N PRO A 31 2.95 -3.37 6.96
CA PRO A 31 3.72 -3.51 5.73
C PRO A 31 4.32 -4.91 5.64
N TRP A 32 4.52 -5.41 4.43
CA TRP A 32 5.05 -6.74 4.22
C TRP A 32 6.38 -6.71 3.48
N LYS A 33 7.03 -7.86 3.36
CA LYS A 33 8.38 -7.97 2.79
C LYS A 33 8.47 -7.68 1.29
N GLU A 34 7.38 -7.78 0.56
CA GLU A 34 7.38 -7.53 -0.89
C GLU A 34 7.14 -6.06 -1.21
N PRO A 35 7.61 -5.57 -2.36
CA PRO A 35 7.39 -4.19 -2.78
C PRO A 35 5.92 -3.79 -2.75
N PHE A 36 5.61 -2.66 -2.10
CA PHE A 36 4.27 -2.10 -1.96
C PHE A 36 3.24 -2.99 -1.25
N SER A 37 3.68 -4.09 -0.66
CA SER A 37 2.79 -5.04 0.01
C SER A 37 2.41 -4.54 1.41
N VAL A 38 1.12 -4.60 1.69
CA VAL A 38 0.54 -4.40 3.03
C VAL A 38 -0.29 -5.65 3.34
N LYS A 39 0.16 -6.42 4.31
CA LYS A 39 -0.47 -7.69 4.67
C LYS A 39 -1.81 -7.49 5.35
N HIS A 40 -1.86 -6.59 6.31
CA HIS A 40 -3.06 -6.33 7.10
C HIS A 40 -3.25 -4.83 7.31
N LEU A 41 -4.49 -4.39 7.21
CA LEU A 41 -4.97 -3.15 7.75
C LEU A 41 -6.01 -3.51 8.81
N ILE A 42 -5.81 -3.04 10.03
CA ILE A 42 -6.67 -3.35 11.18
C ILE A 42 -7.34 -2.07 11.63
N LEU A 43 -8.64 -2.16 11.84
CA LEU A 43 -9.42 -1.10 12.50
C LEU A 43 -9.59 -1.48 13.97
N ASN A 44 -9.12 -0.63 14.87
CA ASN A 44 -9.34 -0.84 16.30
C ASN A 44 -10.84 -0.77 16.62
N HIS A 45 -11.25 -1.50 17.64
CA HIS A 45 -12.65 -1.63 18.10
C HIS A 45 -13.60 -2.39 17.16
N ILE A 46 -13.11 -2.99 16.07
CA ILE A 46 -13.93 -3.86 15.22
C ILE A 46 -13.59 -5.31 15.49
N PHE A 47 -14.53 -6.01 16.14
CA PHE A 47 -14.36 -7.39 16.55
C PHE A 47 -15.55 -8.23 16.07
N GLU A 48 -15.25 -9.41 15.56
CA GLU A 48 -16.23 -10.43 15.24
C GLU A 48 -16.03 -11.68 16.10
N TYR A 49 -17.12 -12.32 16.44
CA TYR A 49 -17.06 -13.58 17.15
C TYR A 49 -16.70 -14.71 16.19
N SER A 50 -15.68 -15.47 16.56
CA SER A 50 -15.29 -16.67 15.83
C SER A 50 -15.95 -17.88 16.48
N GLU A 51 -16.93 -18.48 15.83
CA GLU A 51 -17.61 -19.70 16.30
C GLU A 51 -16.61 -20.85 16.46
N LYS A 52 -15.65 -20.97 15.53
CA LYS A 52 -14.64 -22.01 15.57
C LYS A 52 -13.72 -21.94 16.78
N LYS A 53 -13.47 -20.74 17.32
CA LYS A 53 -12.55 -20.53 18.45
C LYS A 53 -13.25 -20.09 19.73
N GLY A 54 -14.53 -19.77 19.68
CA GLY A 54 -15.30 -19.35 20.83
C GLY A 54 -14.89 -17.99 21.42
N VAL A 55 -14.21 -17.14 20.65
CA VAL A 55 -13.70 -15.84 21.12
C VAL A 55 -13.94 -14.73 20.11
N ASN A 56 -14.05 -13.50 20.63
CA ASN A 56 -14.03 -12.31 19.77
C ASN A 56 -12.60 -12.06 19.25
N ARG A 57 -12.51 -11.71 17.97
CA ARG A 57 -11.25 -11.41 17.30
C ARG A 57 -11.31 -10.10 16.55
N VAL A 58 -10.19 -9.39 16.54
CA VAL A 58 -10.01 -8.25 15.63
C VAL A 58 -10.03 -8.77 14.21
N ILE A 59 -10.75 -8.11 13.34
CA ILE A 59 -10.82 -8.46 11.92
C ILE A 59 -9.99 -7.50 11.08
N ALA A 60 -9.48 -8.00 9.96
CA ALA A 60 -8.81 -7.16 8.98
C ALA A 60 -9.84 -6.27 8.26
N GLY A 61 -9.51 -5.01 8.10
CA GLY A 61 -10.28 -4.07 7.31
C GLY A 61 -10.00 -4.18 5.81
N ILE A 62 -10.78 -3.46 5.02
CA ILE A 62 -10.50 -3.26 3.59
C ILE A 62 -9.13 -2.60 3.47
N ASN A 63 -8.25 -3.12 2.62
CA ASN A 63 -6.93 -2.57 2.39
C ASN A 63 -6.94 -1.65 1.15
N PRO A 64 -6.92 -0.31 1.30
CA PRO A 64 -6.90 0.63 0.20
C PRO A 64 -5.48 0.93 -0.31
N MET A 65 -4.45 0.33 0.28
CA MET A 65 -3.04 0.64 0.02
C MET A 65 -2.37 -0.42 -0.86
N VAL A 66 -3.13 -1.17 -1.64
CA VAL A 66 -2.55 -2.14 -2.58
C VAL A 66 -2.05 -1.40 -3.80
N MET A 67 -0.75 -1.44 -4.01
CA MET A 67 -0.08 -0.79 -5.13
C MET A 67 0.62 -1.82 -6.00
N THR A 68 0.58 -1.60 -7.30
CA THR A 68 1.42 -2.29 -8.28
C THR A 68 2.20 -1.28 -9.10
N MET A 69 3.38 -1.66 -9.54
CA MET A 69 4.25 -0.81 -10.34
C MET A 69 4.72 -1.59 -11.59
N MET A 70 4.69 -0.92 -12.72
CA MET A 70 5.29 -1.39 -13.97
C MET A 70 6.43 -0.46 -14.34
N VAL A 71 7.52 -1.01 -14.84
CA VAL A 71 8.64 -0.27 -15.43
C VAL A 71 8.89 -0.85 -16.80
N ASP A 72 8.70 -0.05 -17.86
CA ASP A 72 8.80 -0.49 -19.27
C ASP A 72 8.01 -1.80 -19.51
N ASP A 73 6.73 -1.82 -19.10
CA ASP A 73 5.82 -2.96 -19.21
C ASP A 73 6.20 -4.21 -18.39
N GLN A 74 7.24 -4.12 -17.57
CA GLN A 74 7.62 -5.19 -16.65
C GLN A 74 7.09 -4.92 -15.24
N GLN A 75 6.31 -5.84 -14.69
CA GLN A 75 5.82 -5.72 -13.32
C GLN A 75 6.95 -5.81 -12.31
N VAL A 76 7.00 -4.88 -11.37
CA VAL A 76 7.95 -4.87 -10.27
C VAL A 76 7.52 -5.88 -9.21
N THR A 77 8.42 -6.82 -8.93
CA THR A 77 8.27 -7.90 -7.95
C THR A 77 9.56 -8.07 -7.15
N SER A 78 9.59 -8.93 -6.17
CA SER A 78 10.81 -9.26 -5.42
C SER A 78 11.94 -9.84 -6.30
N THR A 79 11.62 -10.36 -7.47
CA THR A 79 12.60 -11.02 -8.36
C THR A 79 13.37 -10.06 -9.26
N ASN A 80 12.88 -8.83 -9.46
CA ASN A 80 13.49 -7.83 -10.36
C ASN A 80 13.81 -6.51 -9.67
N ILE A 81 14.00 -6.55 -8.36
CA ILE A 81 14.48 -5.42 -7.57
C ILE A 81 15.88 -5.70 -7.01
N ALA A 82 16.58 -4.63 -6.69
CA ALA A 82 17.87 -4.67 -6.00
C ALA A 82 17.92 -3.57 -4.94
N LYS A 83 18.88 -3.68 -4.01
CA LYS A 83 19.08 -2.71 -2.92
C LYS A 83 17.81 -2.53 -2.07
N TRP A 84 17.12 -3.63 -1.80
CA TRP A 84 15.96 -3.63 -0.94
C TRP A 84 16.33 -3.24 0.48
N ASN A 85 15.64 -2.27 1.02
CA ASN A 85 15.74 -1.87 2.42
C ASN A 85 14.36 -1.50 2.94
N GLN A 86 14.05 -1.98 4.13
CA GLN A 86 12.89 -1.56 4.92
C GLN A 86 13.35 -1.01 6.26
N GLU A 87 12.78 0.08 6.68
CA GLU A 87 13.11 0.79 7.90
C GLU A 87 11.83 1.17 8.64
N ILE A 88 11.78 0.94 9.94
CA ILE A 88 10.81 1.58 10.82
C ILE A 88 11.50 2.77 11.52
N ASP A 89 11.03 3.97 11.25
CA ASP A 89 11.45 5.20 11.91
C ASP A 89 10.51 5.44 13.10
N MET A 90 10.94 5.03 14.28
CA MET A 90 10.16 5.09 15.51
C MET A 90 9.93 6.53 15.97
N ARG A 91 10.87 7.42 15.71
CA ARG A 91 10.77 8.84 16.06
C ARG A 91 9.62 9.54 15.33
N HIS A 92 9.42 9.22 14.07
CA HIS A 92 8.38 9.81 13.23
C HIS A 92 7.18 8.89 13.02
N ALA A 93 7.19 7.68 13.62
CA ALA A 93 6.15 6.67 13.52
C ALA A 93 5.77 6.35 12.06
N ARG A 94 6.78 6.03 11.25
CA ARG A 94 6.61 5.74 9.81
C ARG A 94 7.44 4.53 9.38
N HIS A 95 6.92 3.83 8.41
CA HIS A 95 7.63 2.76 7.73
C HIS A 95 8.13 3.28 6.39
N ASN A 96 9.41 3.10 6.13
CA ASN A 96 10.06 3.47 4.89
C ASN A 96 10.52 2.20 4.17
N SER A 97 10.38 2.18 2.85
CA SER A 97 10.96 1.15 2.00
C SER A 97 11.64 1.81 0.81
N GLN A 98 12.75 1.24 0.37
CA GLN A 98 13.48 1.71 -0.80
C GLN A 98 14.09 0.54 -1.57
N PHE A 99 14.16 0.69 -2.89
CA PHE A 99 14.76 -0.30 -3.78
C PHE A 99 15.06 0.29 -5.15
N LEU A 100 15.84 -0.45 -5.94
CA LEU A 100 16.08 -0.19 -7.35
C LEU A 100 15.22 -1.16 -8.17
N ALA A 101 14.23 -0.65 -8.90
CA ALA A 101 13.33 -1.43 -9.75
C ALA A 101 13.93 -1.63 -11.13
N CYS A 102 13.95 -2.88 -11.63
CA CYS A 102 14.38 -3.28 -12.96
C CYS A 102 15.75 -2.69 -13.37
N GLY A 103 16.63 -2.40 -12.41
CA GLY A 103 17.92 -1.74 -12.66
C GLY A 103 17.86 -0.29 -13.14
N LYS A 104 16.66 0.29 -13.30
CA LYS A 104 16.42 1.58 -13.96
C LYS A 104 15.89 2.68 -13.07
N VAL A 105 15.11 2.33 -12.05
CA VAL A 105 14.29 3.29 -11.31
C VAL A 105 14.51 3.15 -9.81
N ASP A 106 15.00 4.20 -9.17
CA ASP A 106 15.03 4.28 -7.71
C ASP A 106 13.64 4.58 -7.19
N VAL A 107 13.16 3.74 -6.29
CA VAL A 107 11.85 3.86 -5.66
C VAL A 107 12.01 3.99 -4.16
N ARG A 108 11.30 4.93 -3.59
CA ARG A 108 11.12 5.04 -2.13
C ARG A 108 9.64 5.22 -1.83
N TYR A 109 9.14 4.51 -0.84
CA TYR A 109 7.80 4.80 -0.33
C TYR A 109 7.79 4.81 1.20
N THR A 110 6.88 5.62 1.72
CA THR A 110 6.69 5.82 3.16
C THR A 110 5.23 5.58 3.49
N ILE A 111 4.98 4.78 4.53
CA ILE A 111 3.62 4.52 5.05
C ILE A 111 3.52 5.16 6.43
N VAL A 112 2.42 5.88 6.65
CA VAL A 112 2.11 6.58 7.90
C VAL A 112 0.63 6.40 8.24
N ALA A 113 0.34 6.05 9.48
CA ALA A 113 -1.00 6.21 10.06
C ALA A 113 -1.12 7.65 10.61
N LEU A 114 -2.06 8.44 10.09
CA LEU A 114 -2.14 9.87 10.39
C LEU A 114 -2.71 10.10 11.80
N ARG A 115 -2.03 10.90 12.61
CA ARG A 115 -2.46 11.16 14.00
C ARG A 115 -3.59 12.19 14.11
N ASN A 116 -3.61 13.17 13.20
CA ASN A 116 -4.64 14.21 13.14
C ASN A 116 -5.91 13.77 12.39
N MET A 117 -5.86 12.62 11.73
CA MET A 117 -6.99 11.98 11.03
C MET A 117 -7.02 10.49 11.42
N PRO A 118 -7.71 10.14 12.52
CA PRO A 118 -7.58 8.81 13.16
C PRO A 118 -7.87 7.62 12.24
N TYR A 119 -8.77 7.80 11.29
CA TYR A 119 -9.16 6.75 10.33
C TYR A 119 -8.46 6.90 8.97
N ALA A 120 -7.38 7.65 8.89
CA ALA A 120 -6.66 7.87 7.65
C ALA A 120 -5.21 7.42 7.73
N ALA A 121 -4.72 6.94 6.59
CA ALA A 121 -3.34 6.58 6.37
C ALA A 121 -2.85 7.19 5.06
N MET A 122 -1.56 7.33 4.92
CA MET A 122 -0.93 7.85 3.72
C MET A 122 0.20 6.93 3.30
N MET A 123 0.27 6.65 1.99
CA MET A 123 1.46 6.10 1.34
C MET A 123 1.99 7.15 0.38
N ARG A 124 3.20 7.63 0.62
CA ARG A 124 3.91 8.53 -0.29
C ARG A 124 4.93 7.74 -1.08
N ILE A 125 4.86 7.81 -2.41
CA ILE A 125 5.77 7.13 -3.32
C ILE A 125 6.61 8.17 -4.04
N THR A 126 7.92 8.00 -4.03
CA THR A 126 8.88 8.83 -4.77
C THR A 126 9.61 7.94 -5.76
N VAL A 127 9.63 8.37 -7.00
CA VAL A 127 10.23 7.65 -8.12
C VAL A 127 11.29 8.53 -8.76
N LYS A 128 12.49 7.99 -8.98
CA LYS A 128 13.60 8.67 -9.65
C LYS A 128 14.20 7.75 -10.69
N ALA A 129 14.01 8.08 -11.96
CA ALA A 129 14.61 7.32 -13.04
C ALA A 129 16.11 7.61 -13.16
N ARG A 130 16.91 6.57 -13.33
CA ARG A 130 18.36 6.65 -13.63
C ARG A 130 18.63 6.77 -15.12
N GLN A 131 17.68 6.29 -15.92
CA GLN A 131 17.69 6.32 -17.39
C GLN A 131 16.26 6.49 -17.89
N ASP A 132 16.09 6.63 -19.19
CA ASP A 132 14.76 6.74 -19.78
C ASP A 132 13.93 5.51 -19.42
N ALA A 133 12.75 5.73 -18.90
CA ALA A 133 11.84 4.67 -18.49
C ALA A 133 10.39 5.16 -18.46
N SER A 134 9.48 4.27 -18.74
CA SER A 134 8.04 4.45 -18.50
C SER A 134 7.68 3.78 -17.18
N VAL A 135 7.03 4.51 -16.29
CA VAL A 135 6.60 4.00 -15.00
C VAL A 135 5.09 4.14 -14.88
N ALA A 136 4.40 3.03 -14.70
CA ALA A 136 2.98 3.01 -14.39
C ALA A 136 2.76 2.53 -12.95
N LEU A 137 1.94 3.26 -12.20
CA LEU A 137 1.50 2.92 -10.86
C LEU A 137 0.00 2.66 -10.88
N ALA A 138 -0.43 1.57 -10.30
CA ALA A 138 -1.84 1.27 -10.12
C ALA A 138 -2.15 1.06 -8.63
N ASN A 139 -3.23 1.68 -8.17
CA ASN A 139 -3.77 1.48 -6.85
C ASN A 139 -5.07 0.69 -6.94
N THR A 140 -5.16 -0.35 -6.13
CA THR A 140 -6.37 -1.18 -6.00
C THR A 140 -6.77 -1.29 -4.54
N MET A 141 -7.98 -1.75 -4.30
CA MET A 141 -8.42 -2.12 -2.96
C MET A 141 -8.50 -3.63 -2.84
N ASN A 142 -7.98 -4.16 -1.75
CA ASN A 142 -8.13 -5.55 -1.42
C ASN A 142 -9.11 -5.72 -0.26
N ILE A 143 -10.01 -6.66 -0.42
CA ILE A 143 -10.94 -7.06 0.63
C ILE A 143 -10.32 -8.28 1.29
N PRO A 144 -10.31 -8.31 2.63
CA PRO A 144 -9.76 -9.44 3.32
C PRO A 144 -10.46 -10.72 2.85
N SER A 145 -9.69 -11.61 2.22
CA SER A 145 -10.10 -12.96 1.94
C SER A 145 -9.92 -13.81 3.19
N ASP A 146 -10.37 -15.06 3.14
CA ASP A 146 -10.40 -16.03 4.24
C ASP A 146 -9.05 -16.38 4.90
N ASP A 147 -8.07 -15.48 4.88
CA ASP A 147 -6.78 -15.64 5.59
C ASP A 147 -6.94 -15.74 7.11
N TYR A 148 -8.06 -15.34 7.64
CA TYR A 148 -8.49 -15.79 8.96
C TYR A 148 -9.12 -17.16 8.82
N ARG A 149 -8.37 -18.19 9.10
CA ARG A 149 -8.73 -19.62 9.06
C ARG A 149 -10.01 -20.00 9.82
N ASP A 150 -10.80 -19.04 10.24
CA ASP A 150 -12.01 -19.18 11.04
C ASP A 150 -13.25 -18.53 10.43
N GLY A 151 -13.17 -18.06 9.18
CA GLY A 151 -14.33 -17.55 8.45
C GLY A 151 -14.83 -16.18 8.91
N SER A 152 -14.08 -15.44 9.75
CA SER A 152 -14.45 -14.06 10.13
C SER A 152 -14.04 -13.07 9.05
N THR A 153 -14.73 -13.11 7.92
CA THR A 153 -14.47 -12.26 6.75
C THR A 153 -15.64 -11.32 6.47
N CYS A 154 -15.37 -10.31 5.66
CA CYS A 154 -16.43 -9.46 5.12
C CYS A 154 -17.28 -10.26 4.11
N THR A 155 -18.58 -10.35 4.32
CA THR A 155 -19.48 -11.16 3.48
C THR A 155 -20.08 -10.40 2.30
N ALA A 156 -20.17 -9.08 2.38
CA ALA A 156 -20.74 -8.26 1.33
C ALA A 156 -19.91 -7.00 1.12
N TYR A 157 -19.60 -6.72 -0.13
CA TYR A 157 -18.93 -5.48 -0.50
C TYR A 157 -19.39 -4.97 -1.85
N LYS A 158 -19.27 -3.67 -2.04
CA LYS A 158 -19.42 -3.02 -3.33
C LYS A 158 -18.20 -2.14 -3.58
N LEU A 159 -17.51 -2.41 -4.66
CA LEU A 159 -16.47 -1.53 -5.18
C LEU A 159 -17.07 -0.59 -6.21
N ARG A 160 -16.81 0.70 -6.05
CA ARG A 160 -17.17 1.70 -7.06
C ARG A 160 -16.11 2.77 -7.16
N ILE A 161 -15.94 3.32 -8.35
CA ILE A 161 -15.14 4.50 -8.59
C ILE A 161 -16.07 5.70 -8.50
N GLU A 162 -15.79 6.62 -7.59
CA GLU A 162 -16.50 7.88 -7.55
C GLU A 162 -15.88 8.87 -8.54
N LYS A 163 -16.71 9.42 -9.42
CA LYS A 163 -16.33 10.49 -10.34
C LYS A 163 -16.53 11.83 -9.64
N GLY A 164 -15.48 12.60 -9.52
CA GLY A 164 -15.51 13.94 -8.94
C GLY A 164 -14.33 14.75 -9.47
N PHE A 165 -14.03 15.87 -8.82
CA PHE A 165 -12.85 16.67 -9.15
C PHE A 165 -11.55 15.86 -8.94
N LYS A 166 -11.54 14.94 -7.97
CA LYS A 166 -10.50 13.94 -7.75
C LYS A 166 -11.18 12.58 -7.66
N PRO A 167 -10.99 11.71 -8.64
CA PRO A 167 -11.55 10.37 -8.56
C PRO A 167 -10.92 9.59 -7.41
N ALA A 168 -11.74 8.86 -6.71
CA ALA A 168 -11.36 8.01 -5.60
C ALA A 168 -11.89 6.60 -5.80
N LEU A 169 -11.16 5.61 -5.34
CA LEU A 169 -11.69 4.26 -5.16
C LEU A 169 -12.45 4.21 -3.85
N LYS A 170 -13.64 3.64 -3.88
CA LYS A 170 -14.46 3.44 -2.69
C LYS A 170 -14.95 2.00 -2.60
N ALA A 171 -14.74 1.39 -1.46
CA ALA A 171 -15.25 0.07 -1.15
C ALA A 171 -16.09 0.10 0.10
N CYS A 172 -17.20 -0.63 0.07
CA CYS A 172 -18.04 -0.85 1.22
C CYS A 172 -18.07 -2.35 1.51
N ALA A 173 -17.92 -2.73 2.76
CA ALA A 173 -17.94 -4.10 3.20
C ALA A 173 -18.79 -4.24 4.47
N GLU A 174 -19.38 -5.40 4.65
CA GLU A 174 -20.13 -5.77 5.85
C GLU A 174 -19.49 -7.03 6.44
N THR A 175 -19.38 -7.09 7.77
CA THR A 175 -18.82 -8.26 8.45
C THR A 175 -19.76 -9.46 8.35
N SER A 176 -19.22 -10.67 8.54
CA SER A 176 -19.93 -11.93 8.35
C SER A 176 -21.22 -12.05 9.18
N HIS A 177 -21.27 -11.42 10.34
CA HIS A 177 -22.47 -11.40 11.19
C HIS A 177 -23.32 -10.13 11.04
N GLY A 178 -22.99 -9.28 10.06
CA GLY A 178 -23.76 -8.05 9.81
C GLY A 178 -23.66 -6.98 10.89
N ARG A 179 -22.73 -7.13 11.85
CA ARG A 179 -22.61 -6.19 12.98
C ARG A 179 -21.99 -4.87 12.60
N TYR A 180 -21.03 -4.89 11.65
CA TYR A 180 -20.28 -3.73 11.26
C TYR A 180 -20.30 -3.55 9.76
N LYS A 181 -20.37 -2.28 9.35
CA LYS A 181 -20.15 -1.86 7.97
C LYS A 181 -18.89 -1.00 7.94
N ALA A 182 -17.96 -1.36 7.09
CA ALA A 182 -16.74 -0.61 6.86
C ALA A 182 -16.75 0.03 5.48
N VAL A 183 -16.29 1.25 5.41
CA VAL A 183 -16.07 1.97 4.15
C VAL A 183 -14.60 2.35 4.09
N ALA A 184 -13.96 2.05 2.99
CA ALA A 184 -12.62 2.53 2.69
C ALA A 184 -12.65 3.37 1.42
N GLU A 185 -11.90 4.46 1.44
CA GLU A 185 -11.71 5.33 0.29
C GLU A 185 -10.21 5.55 0.06
N ALA A 186 -9.77 5.42 -1.18
CA ALA A 186 -8.41 5.71 -1.58
C ALA A 186 -8.41 6.83 -2.61
N LEU A 187 -7.69 7.88 -2.29
CA LEU A 187 -7.42 9.00 -3.19
C LEU A 187 -5.97 8.92 -3.66
N PHE A 188 -5.78 8.85 -4.97
CA PHE A 188 -4.46 8.87 -5.58
C PHE A 188 -4.16 10.28 -6.13
N VAL A 189 -3.10 10.91 -5.63
CA VAL A 189 -2.74 12.28 -5.98
C VAL A 189 -1.32 12.32 -6.52
N PRO A 190 -1.12 12.34 -7.84
CA PRO A 190 0.20 12.54 -8.43
C PRO A 190 0.63 14.02 -8.27
N GLU A 191 1.86 14.24 -7.86
CA GLU A 191 2.45 15.59 -7.80
C GLU A 191 2.82 16.10 -9.20
N LYS A 192 3.21 15.18 -10.10
CA LYS A 192 3.58 15.48 -11.49
C LYS A 192 3.10 14.35 -12.41
N GLY A 193 2.81 14.69 -13.65
CA GLY A 193 2.40 13.72 -14.67
C GLY A 193 0.89 13.68 -14.89
N ALA A 194 0.50 13.11 -16.02
CA ALA A 194 -0.89 12.82 -16.31
C ALA A 194 -1.28 11.49 -15.66
N TRP A 195 -2.42 11.46 -15.01
CA TRP A 195 -3.00 10.24 -14.50
C TRP A 195 -4.41 10.07 -15.06
N ALA A 196 -4.76 8.86 -15.31
CA ALA A 196 -6.09 8.50 -15.76
C ALA A 196 -6.67 7.50 -14.76
N VAL A 197 -7.93 7.69 -14.42
CA VAL A 197 -8.71 6.62 -13.83
C VAL A 197 -9.23 5.80 -15.00
N GLN A 198 -8.63 4.67 -15.22
CA GLN A 198 -9.19 3.69 -16.12
C GLN A 198 -10.16 2.82 -15.30
N PRO A 199 -11.45 2.72 -15.71
CA PRO A 199 -12.24 1.59 -15.31
C PRO A 199 -11.54 0.37 -15.92
N PRO A 200 -11.04 -0.56 -15.10
CA PRO A 200 -10.36 -1.72 -15.65
C PRO A 200 -11.38 -2.58 -16.37
N ASN A 201 -10.96 -3.23 -17.43
CA ASN A 201 -11.66 -4.38 -17.96
C ASN A 201 -11.70 -5.46 -16.89
N GLY A 202 -12.73 -5.45 -16.05
CA GLY A 202 -13.01 -6.49 -15.04
C GLY A 202 -12.49 -6.25 -13.61
N GLY A 203 -11.97 -5.11 -13.25
CA GLY A 203 -11.54 -4.81 -11.88
C GLY A 203 -11.58 -3.32 -11.56
N THR A 204 -11.36 -2.93 -10.32
CA THR A 204 -11.38 -1.53 -9.86
C THR A 204 -9.98 -1.10 -9.47
N ALA A 205 -9.30 -0.33 -10.34
CA ALA A 205 -7.99 0.23 -10.08
C ALA A 205 -7.92 1.71 -10.47
N GLN A 206 -7.11 2.48 -9.76
CA GLN A 206 -6.65 3.81 -10.20
C GLN A 206 -5.23 3.66 -10.74
N THR A 207 -4.98 4.18 -11.92
CA THR A 207 -3.65 4.08 -12.54
C THR A 207 -3.09 5.46 -12.82
N ALA A 208 -1.78 5.60 -12.64
CA ALA A 208 -1.03 6.76 -13.08
C ALA A 208 0.20 6.29 -13.86
N THR A 209 0.43 6.87 -15.02
CA THR A 209 1.62 6.61 -15.83
C THR A 209 2.48 7.86 -15.90
N ILE A 210 3.78 7.70 -15.63
CA ILE A 210 4.77 8.75 -15.65
C ILE A 210 5.86 8.34 -16.62
N HIS A 211 6.09 9.17 -17.64
CA HIS A 211 7.19 8.98 -18.57
C HIS A 211 8.38 9.83 -18.15
N PHE A 212 9.51 9.19 -17.93
CA PHE A 212 10.77 9.85 -17.66
C PHE A 212 11.61 9.86 -18.94
N ALA A 213 11.86 11.07 -19.47
CA ALA A 213 12.84 11.27 -20.53
C ALA A 213 14.11 11.87 -19.94
N ARG A 214 15.26 11.32 -20.26
CA ARG A 214 16.56 11.87 -19.87
C ARG A 214 16.78 13.18 -20.62
N HIS A 215 16.79 14.31 -19.92
CA HIS A 215 17.23 15.56 -20.50
C HIS A 215 18.68 15.41 -20.96
N LYS A 216 18.90 15.28 -22.26
CA LYS A 216 20.23 15.51 -22.84
C LYS A 216 20.60 16.94 -22.52
N ARG A 217 21.60 17.16 -21.66
CA ARG A 217 22.26 18.47 -21.59
C ARG A 217 22.90 18.70 -22.93
N VAL A 218 22.34 19.62 -23.73
CA VAL A 218 23.00 20.13 -24.91
C VAL A 218 24.14 20.97 -24.40
N HIS A 219 25.35 20.44 -24.44
CA HIS A 219 26.55 21.25 -24.30
C HIS A 219 26.64 22.09 -25.57
N HIS A 220 26.28 23.35 -25.50
CA HIS A 220 26.69 24.32 -26.50
C HIS A 220 28.20 24.47 -26.36
N ALA A 221 28.92 24.04 -27.40
CA ALA A 221 30.33 24.31 -27.58
C ALA A 221 30.56 25.78 -27.96
#